data_890e0a163c4241b52c36fe646404a201
#
_entry.id   890e0a163c4241b52c36fe646404a201
#
_cell.length_a   1.000
_cell.length_b   1.000
_cell.length_c   1.000
_cell.angle_alpha   90.00
_cell.angle_beta   90.00
_cell.angle_gamma   90.00
#
_symmetry.space_group_name_H-M   'P 1'
#
loop_
_entity.id
_entity.type
_entity.pdbx_description
1 polymer ?
#
loop_
_entity_poly.entity_id
_entity_poly.type
_entity_poly.pdbx_seq_one_letter_code
_entity_poly.pdbx_strand_id
1 'polypeptide(L)'
;MTVDLVDRILAGDVRSAARLMRGIEDGDSAAFDTLEKLYSHTGHAYIVGVTGAPGGGKSTLVNALIGSLRRRDMTVGVVAIDPTSPLTGGAILGDRVRMQQHCTDSGVFIRSVATRGWLGGLARAAMGIIHVFDAMGKDIVLVETVGIGQQEVDVTRVAGTSIFVLTPDSGDAIQMMKAGILEVADIFVINKADQEGALRVKTDLQAMLNMNGSTPDELKPAIVLTEAVNGRGVEELTGEILKHREFLALHGGLQKREQERARLELAEATESALRDFITSSVNKAAQEKLVDDLVQRRISPRAAASEIISQLTGP
;
A
#
# COMPACT_ATOMS: atom_id res chain seq x y z
N MET A 1 13.60 -19.63 -29.48
CA MET A 1 12.33 -19.03 -29.01
C MET A 1 12.68 -18.08 -27.87
N THR A 2 12.48 -16.80 -28.04
CA THR A 2 12.60 -15.83 -26.94
C THR A 2 11.42 -16.11 -25.98
N VAL A 3 11.72 -16.62 -24.79
CA VAL A 3 10.72 -16.79 -23.71
C VAL A 3 10.11 -15.43 -23.44
N ASP A 4 8.78 -15.32 -23.49
CA ASP A 4 8.05 -14.07 -23.27
C ASP A 4 8.37 -13.52 -21.87
N LEU A 5 8.35 -12.19 -21.73
CA LEU A 5 8.58 -11.52 -20.46
C LEU A 5 7.57 -11.99 -19.38
N VAL A 6 6.33 -12.22 -19.78
CA VAL A 6 5.26 -12.77 -18.94
C VAL A 6 5.65 -14.15 -18.39
N ASP A 7 6.03 -15.10 -19.26
CA ASP A 7 6.42 -16.46 -18.85
C ASP A 7 7.59 -16.45 -17.85
N ARG A 8 8.55 -15.53 -18.04
CA ARG A 8 9.69 -15.40 -17.12
C ARG A 8 9.28 -14.90 -15.75
N ILE A 9 8.34 -13.95 -15.70
CA ILE A 9 7.82 -13.40 -14.42
C ILE A 9 7.02 -14.48 -13.70
N LEU A 10 6.16 -15.21 -14.42
CA LEU A 10 5.40 -16.33 -13.85
C LEU A 10 6.31 -17.46 -13.33
N ALA A 11 7.49 -17.64 -13.96
CA ALA A 11 8.52 -18.56 -13.48
C ALA A 11 9.35 -18.00 -12.30
N GLY A 12 9.04 -16.81 -11.78
CA GLY A 12 9.72 -16.20 -10.66
C GLY A 12 11.01 -15.45 -10.98
N ASP A 13 11.28 -15.10 -12.25
CA ASP A 13 12.50 -14.37 -12.64
C ASP A 13 12.50 -12.94 -12.08
N VAL A 14 13.29 -12.73 -11.04
CA VAL A 14 13.40 -11.46 -10.29
C VAL A 14 13.88 -10.31 -11.18
N ARG A 15 14.75 -10.56 -12.17
CA ARG A 15 15.29 -9.52 -13.07
C ARG A 15 14.22 -9.01 -14.02
N SER A 16 13.43 -9.92 -14.57
CA SER A 16 12.30 -9.60 -15.44
C SER A 16 11.23 -8.83 -14.68
N ALA A 17 10.87 -9.27 -13.47
CA ALA A 17 9.93 -8.57 -12.60
C ALA A 17 10.44 -7.17 -12.20
N ALA A 18 11.71 -7.03 -11.80
CA ALA A 18 12.29 -5.73 -11.45
C ALA A 18 12.26 -4.74 -12.62
N ARG A 19 12.47 -5.23 -13.87
CA ARG A 19 12.37 -4.39 -15.08
C ARG A 19 10.94 -3.94 -15.31
N LEU A 20 9.97 -4.85 -15.21
CA LEU A 20 8.55 -4.51 -15.35
C LEU A 20 8.11 -3.50 -14.29
N MET A 21 8.43 -3.73 -13.02
CA MET A 21 8.12 -2.82 -11.92
C MET A 21 8.69 -1.41 -12.16
N ARG A 22 9.90 -1.32 -12.72
CA ARG A 22 10.48 -0.03 -13.07
C ARG A 22 9.69 0.66 -14.19
N GLY A 23 9.33 -0.07 -15.25
CA GLY A 23 8.49 0.48 -16.32
C GLY A 23 7.14 0.98 -15.81
N ILE A 24 6.52 0.26 -14.87
CA ILE A 24 5.28 0.68 -14.20
C ILE A 24 5.49 1.99 -13.43
N GLU A 25 6.58 2.11 -12.67
CA GLU A 25 6.93 3.36 -11.94
C GLU A 25 7.20 4.53 -12.88
N ASP A 26 7.80 4.27 -14.03
CA ASP A 26 8.13 5.29 -15.04
C ASP A 26 6.92 5.66 -15.93
N GLY A 27 5.79 4.93 -15.79
CA GLY A 27 4.58 5.18 -16.58
C GLY A 27 4.65 4.67 -18.02
N ASP A 28 5.52 3.69 -18.28
CA ASP A 28 5.70 3.10 -19.61
C ASP A 28 4.45 2.30 -20.03
N SER A 29 3.85 2.66 -21.18
CA SER A 29 2.68 1.98 -21.72
C SER A 29 2.93 0.49 -21.99
N ALA A 30 4.09 0.11 -22.49
CA ALA A 30 4.44 -1.28 -22.74
C ALA A 30 4.55 -2.11 -21.43
N ALA A 31 4.91 -1.45 -20.33
CA ALA A 31 4.89 -2.09 -19.01
C ALA A 31 3.45 -2.36 -18.56
N PHE A 32 2.52 -1.43 -18.78
CA PHE A 32 1.10 -1.65 -18.47
C PHE A 32 0.47 -2.71 -19.36
N ASP A 33 0.80 -2.78 -20.66
CA ASP A 33 0.37 -3.86 -21.56
C ASP A 33 0.83 -5.24 -21.07
N THR A 34 2.03 -5.30 -20.48
CA THR A 34 2.56 -6.53 -19.89
C THR A 34 1.85 -6.87 -18.58
N LEU A 35 1.56 -5.86 -17.75
CA LEU A 35 0.83 -6.02 -16.48
C LEU A 35 -0.58 -6.54 -16.74
N GLU A 36 -1.26 -6.05 -17.78
CA GLU A 36 -2.59 -6.53 -18.17
C GLU A 36 -2.60 -8.03 -18.48
N LYS A 37 -1.56 -8.53 -19.18
CA LYS A 37 -1.42 -9.97 -19.44
C LYS A 37 -1.15 -10.79 -18.17
N LEU A 38 -0.49 -10.20 -17.17
CA LEU A 38 -0.25 -10.84 -15.88
C LEU A 38 -1.49 -10.86 -14.99
N TYR A 39 -2.45 -9.96 -15.20
CA TYR A 39 -3.60 -9.78 -14.31
C TYR A 39 -4.42 -11.06 -14.10
N SER A 40 -4.59 -11.88 -15.13
CA SER A 40 -5.27 -13.18 -15.04
C SER A 40 -4.55 -14.23 -14.17
N HIS A 41 -3.30 -13.96 -13.77
CA HIS A 41 -2.48 -14.82 -12.91
C HIS A 41 -2.32 -14.25 -11.49
N THR A 42 -3.15 -13.28 -11.11
CA THR A 42 -3.18 -12.67 -9.78
C THR A 42 -4.39 -13.15 -8.96
N GLY A 43 -4.52 -12.71 -7.72
CA GLY A 43 -5.63 -13.06 -6.82
C GLY A 43 -5.27 -14.14 -5.78
N HIS A 44 -3.99 -14.49 -5.63
CA HIS A 44 -3.50 -15.54 -4.74
C HIS A 44 -2.74 -15.00 -3.53
N ALA A 45 -1.98 -13.91 -3.71
CA ALA A 45 -1.18 -13.30 -2.66
C ALA A 45 -2.06 -12.64 -1.60
N TYR A 46 -1.73 -12.86 -0.34
CA TYR A 46 -2.38 -12.17 0.77
C TYR A 46 -1.65 -10.86 1.08
N ILE A 47 -2.36 -9.74 1.00
CA ILE A 47 -1.80 -8.41 1.20
C ILE A 47 -1.92 -8.01 2.66
N VAL A 48 -0.82 -7.62 3.28
CA VAL A 48 -0.75 -7.12 4.66
C VAL A 48 -0.23 -5.69 4.64
N GLY A 49 -1.05 -4.75 5.05
CA GLY A 49 -0.68 -3.35 5.17
C GLY A 49 -0.05 -3.04 6.53
N VAL A 50 1.05 -2.32 6.55
CA VAL A 50 1.73 -1.87 7.77
C VAL A 50 1.83 -0.35 7.73
N THR A 51 1.13 0.29 8.64
CA THR A 51 1.07 1.75 8.75
C THR A 51 1.26 2.22 10.20
N GLY A 52 1.28 3.51 10.44
CA GLY A 52 1.47 4.10 11.77
C GLY A 52 2.50 5.23 11.76
N ALA A 53 2.69 5.90 12.89
CA ALA A 53 3.50 7.09 13.02
C ALA A 53 4.96 6.94 12.50
N PRO A 54 5.56 8.01 12.00
CA PRO A 54 6.99 8.04 11.68
C PRO A 54 7.82 7.69 12.94
N GLY A 55 8.91 6.94 12.75
CA GLY A 55 9.75 6.52 13.88
C GLY A 55 9.16 5.39 14.74
N GLY A 56 7.95 4.89 14.43
CA GLY A 56 7.31 3.77 15.14
C GLY A 56 8.02 2.42 14.98
N GLY A 57 9.01 2.34 14.07
CA GLY A 57 9.77 1.11 13.84
C GLY A 57 9.09 0.16 12.84
N LYS A 58 8.24 0.67 11.96
CA LYS A 58 7.54 -0.12 10.91
C LYS A 58 8.49 -0.96 10.07
N SER A 59 9.53 -0.35 9.49
CA SER A 59 10.51 -1.07 8.65
C SER A 59 11.26 -2.15 9.42
N THR A 60 11.56 -1.92 10.70
CA THR A 60 12.16 -2.94 11.57
C THR A 60 11.18 -4.08 11.84
N LEU A 61 9.91 -3.75 12.06
CA LEU A 61 8.84 -4.73 12.25
C LEU A 61 8.60 -5.55 10.98
N VAL A 62 8.53 -4.90 9.81
CA VAL A 62 8.41 -5.57 8.50
C VAL A 62 9.59 -6.53 8.28
N ASN A 63 10.82 -6.08 8.57
CA ASN A 63 12.00 -6.92 8.49
C ASN A 63 11.91 -8.16 9.40
N ALA A 64 11.43 -8.00 10.62
CA ALA A 64 11.23 -9.11 11.55
C ALA A 64 10.08 -10.06 11.13
N LEU A 65 8.98 -9.50 10.56
CA LEU A 65 7.87 -10.25 9.98
C LEU A 65 8.31 -11.10 8.79
N ILE A 66 9.17 -10.57 7.89
CA ILE A 66 9.74 -11.36 6.79
C ILE A 66 10.40 -12.61 7.36
N GLY A 67 11.27 -12.46 8.37
CA GLY A 67 11.93 -13.60 9.00
C GLY A 67 10.96 -14.62 9.61
N SER A 68 9.88 -14.17 10.27
CA SER A 68 8.85 -15.03 10.84
C SER A 68 8.06 -15.80 9.77
N LEU A 69 7.68 -15.11 8.67
CA LEU A 69 6.96 -15.72 7.54
C LEU A 69 7.85 -16.72 6.80
N ARG A 70 9.14 -16.40 6.60
CA ARG A 70 10.11 -17.30 5.97
C ARG A 70 10.37 -18.58 6.78
N ARG A 71 10.33 -18.53 8.11
CA ARG A 71 10.38 -19.73 8.95
C ARG A 71 9.17 -20.65 8.78
N ARG A 72 8.10 -20.16 8.18
CA ARG A 72 6.89 -20.93 7.81
C ARG A 72 6.87 -21.30 6.33
N ASP A 73 8.02 -21.24 5.66
CA ASP A 73 8.20 -21.49 4.23
C ASP A 73 7.38 -20.61 3.29
N MET A 74 6.78 -19.51 3.80
CA MET A 74 6.01 -18.57 2.99
C MET A 74 6.94 -17.62 2.21
N THR A 75 6.65 -17.41 0.95
CA THR A 75 7.36 -16.44 0.10
C THR A 75 6.79 -15.04 0.29
N VAL A 76 7.67 -14.01 0.31
CA VAL A 76 7.28 -12.66 0.70
C VAL A 76 7.70 -11.64 -0.35
N GLY A 77 6.74 -10.86 -0.86
CA GLY A 77 6.96 -9.60 -1.55
C GLY A 77 6.87 -8.43 -0.57
N VAL A 78 7.70 -7.41 -0.71
CA VAL A 78 7.61 -6.18 0.09
C VAL A 78 7.54 -4.96 -0.81
N VAL A 79 6.50 -4.16 -0.63
CA VAL A 79 6.34 -2.83 -1.23
C VAL A 79 6.57 -1.80 -0.14
N ALA A 80 7.75 -1.17 -0.14
CA ALA A 80 8.04 -0.06 0.75
C ALA A 80 7.72 1.25 0.02
N ILE A 81 6.67 1.94 0.49
CA ILE A 81 6.25 3.21 -0.10
C ILE A 81 7.01 4.32 0.60
N ASP A 82 7.98 4.92 -0.08
CA ASP A 82 8.86 5.96 0.45
C ASP A 82 8.44 7.36 -0.03
N PRO A 83 8.72 8.42 0.76
CA PRO A 83 8.57 9.78 0.26
C PRO A 83 9.49 10.00 -0.93
N THR A 84 9.02 10.79 -1.88
CA THR A 84 9.85 11.17 -3.03
C THR A 84 11.01 12.05 -2.57
N SER A 85 12.22 11.70 -2.97
CA SER A 85 13.38 12.56 -2.79
C SER A 85 13.23 13.82 -3.63
N PRO A 86 13.28 15.03 -3.03
CA PRO A 86 13.19 16.28 -3.78
C PRO A 86 14.37 16.50 -4.74
N LEU A 87 15.49 15.78 -4.54
CA LEU A 87 16.70 15.92 -5.33
C LEU A 87 16.75 14.94 -6.51
N THR A 88 16.27 13.72 -6.34
CA THR A 88 16.42 12.65 -7.34
C THR A 88 15.09 12.21 -7.97
N GLY A 89 13.95 12.62 -7.40
CA GLY A 89 12.62 12.17 -7.82
C GLY A 89 12.35 10.67 -7.57
N GLY A 90 13.30 9.96 -6.96
CA GLY A 90 13.19 8.54 -6.60
C GLY A 90 12.89 8.34 -5.11
N ALA A 91 12.70 7.08 -4.70
CA ALA A 91 12.52 6.70 -3.30
C ALA A 91 13.77 7.02 -2.47
N ILE A 92 13.58 7.44 -1.22
CA ILE A 92 14.69 7.67 -0.29
C ILE A 92 15.16 6.30 0.19
N LEU A 93 16.35 5.87 -0.20
CA LEU A 93 16.92 4.52 -0.04
C LEU A 93 17.11 4.02 1.41
N GLY A 94 16.63 4.74 2.42
CA GLY A 94 16.86 4.40 3.84
C GLY A 94 16.36 3.01 4.25
N ASP A 95 15.25 2.55 3.68
CA ASP A 95 14.63 1.28 4.08
C ASP A 95 15.28 0.06 3.43
N ARG A 96 15.88 0.19 2.24
CA ARG A 96 16.68 -0.90 1.63
C ARG A 96 17.86 -1.32 2.49
N VAL A 97 18.52 -0.37 3.17
CA VAL A 97 19.66 -0.67 4.05
C VAL A 97 19.23 -1.51 5.25
N ARG A 98 18.03 -1.28 5.76
CA ARG A 98 17.49 -2.01 6.93
C ARG A 98 17.08 -3.45 6.63
N MET A 99 16.74 -3.76 5.37
CA MET A 99 16.26 -5.08 4.95
C MET A 99 17.32 -5.90 4.19
N GLN A 100 18.58 -5.46 4.19
CA GLN A 100 19.69 -6.12 3.46
C GLN A 100 19.91 -7.59 3.84
N GLN A 101 19.56 -7.99 5.06
CA GLN A 101 19.72 -9.38 5.52
C GLN A 101 18.86 -10.39 4.73
N HIS A 102 17.82 -9.94 4.01
CA HIS A 102 16.97 -10.80 3.19
C HIS A 102 17.32 -10.78 1.69
N CYS A 103 18.34 -10.00 1.27
CA CYS A 103 18.69 -9.85 -0.15
C CYS A 103 19.19 -11.14 -0.81
N THR A 104 19.65 -12.12 -0.03
CA THR A 104 20.12 -13.42 -0.50
C THR A 104 19.04 -14.51 -0.43
N ASP A 105 17.90 -14.24 0.19
CA ASP A 105 16.79 -15.20 0.27
C ASP A 105 15.93 -15.13 -1.00
N SER A 106 15.94 -16.19 -1.80
CA SER A 106 15.16 -16.31 -3.05
C SER A 106 13.65 -16.24 -2.83
N GLY A 107 13.18 -16.53 -1.62
CA GLY A 107 11.78 -16.42 -1.22
C GLY A 107 11.34 -14.98 -0.97
N VAL A 108 12.27 -14.02 -0.86
CA VAL A 108 11.99 -12.62 -0.52
C VAL A 108 12.33 -11.70 -1.69
N PHE A 109 11.42 -10.77 -2.01
CA PHE A 109 11.71 -9.72 -2.98
C PHE A 109 11.18 -8.38 -2.47
N ILE A 110 12.06 -7.38 -2.34
CA ILE A 110 11.76 -6.06 -1.78
C ILE A 110 11.85 -5.00 -2.85
N ARG A 111 10.81 -4.17 -2.97
CA ARG A 111 10.75 -3.02 -3.86
C ARG A 111 10.37 -1.76 -3.11
N SER A 112 11.21 -0.71 -3.18
CA SER A 112 10.83 0.63 -2.73
C SER A 112 10.21 1.40 -3.88
N VAL A 113 9.12 2.11 -3.60
CA VAL A 113 8.32 2.91 -4.54
C VAL A 113 8.25 4.34 -4.03
N ALA A 114 8.55 5.32 -4.89
CA ALA A 114 8.43 6.73 -4.53
C ALA A 114 6.99 7.23 -4.71
N THR A 115 6.50 8.04 -3.77
CA THR A 115 5.13 8.61 -3.82
C THR A 115 4.92 9.64 -4.94
N ARG A 116 5.96 10.18 -5.56
CA ARG A 116 5.99 11.12 -6.71
C ARG A 116 4.84 12.15 -6.75
N GLY A 117 4.43 12.69 -5.58
CA GLY A 117 3.44 13.78 -5.53
C GLY A 117 2.00 13.39 -5.93
N TRP A 118 1.62 12.15 -5.85
CA TRP A 118 0.32 11.64 -6.25
C TRP A 118 -0.76 12.13 -5.28
N LEU A 119 -1.63 12.98 -5.80
CA LEU A 119 -2.87 13.38 -5.18
C LEU A 119 -3.89 12.23 -5.35
N GLY A 120 -4.15 11.49 -4.28
CA GLY A 120 -5.22 10.50 -4.21
C GLY A 120 -4.73 9.05 -4.35
N GLY A 121 -4.67 8.32 -3.25
CA GLY A 121 -4.60 6.87 -3.17
C GLY A 121 -3.20 6.25 -3.14
N LEU A 122 -3.18 4.97 -2.81
CA LEU A 122 -2.02 4.11 -2.97
C LEU A 122 -1.58 4.18 -4.43
N ALA A 123 -0.36 4.66 -4.67
CA ALA A 123 0.09 4.99 -6.01
C ALA A 123 -0.21 3.85 -7.00
N ARG A 124 -0.77 4.15 -8.17
CA ARG A 124 -1.02 3.18 -9.27
C ARG A 124 0.17 2.25 -9.49
N ALA A 125 1.39 2.77 -9.33
CA ALA A 125 2.61 1.97 -9.39
C ALA A 125 2.68 0.92 -8.27
N ALA A 126 2.25 1.25 -7.03
CA ALA A 126 2.27 0.30 -5.92
C ALA A 126 1.29 -0.87 -6.17
N MET A 127 0.08 -0.60 -6.69
CA MET A 127 -0.86 -1.66 -7.06
C MET A 127 -0.31 -2.53 -8.19
N GLY A 128 0.25 -1.93 -9.25
CA GLY A 128 0.89 -2.69 -10.33
C GLY A 128 2.03 -3.58 -9.82
N ILE A 129 2.81 -3.10 -8.84
CA ILE A 129 3.89 -3.90 -8.22
C ILE A 129 3.33 -5.03 -7.36
N ILE A 130 2.23 -4.80 -6.62
CA ILE A 130 1.51 -5.85 -5.87
C ILE A 130 1.07 -6.96 -6.84
N HIS A 131 0.47 -6.61 -7.98
CA HIS A 131 0.07 -7.58 -9.00
C HIS A 131 1.26 -8.34 -9.60
N VAL A 132 2.42 -7.69 -9.79
CA VAL A 132 3.64 -8.39 -10.24
C VAL A 132 4.10 -9.40 -9.18
N PHE A 133 4.09 -9.05 -7.89
CA PHE A 133 4.43 -9.99 -6.81
C PHE A 133 3.47 -11.18 -6.75
N ASP A 134 2.17 -10.92 -6.90
CA ASP A 134 1.13 -11.93 -6.91
C ASP A 134 1.32 -12.90 -8.10
N ALA A 135 1.50 -12.38 -9.31
CA ALA A 135 1.79 -13.18 -10.50
C ALA A 135 3.11 -13.98 -10.40
N MET A 136 4.10 -13.49 -9.64
CA MET A 136 5.33 -14.24 -9.31
C MET A 136 5.10 -15.39 -8.31
N GLY A 137 3.88 -15.57 -7.80
CA GLY A 137 3.53 -16.59 -6.81
C GLY A 137 4.03 -16.28 -5.40
N LYS A 138 4.07 -15.00 -4.98
CA LYS A 138 4.33 -14.66 -3.58
C LYS A 138 3.11 -14.97 -2.72
N ASP A 139 3.33 -15.65 -1.58
CA ASP A 139 2.24 -16.00 -0.65
C ASP A 139 1.71 -14.78 0.11
N ILE A 140 2.62 -13.88 0.50
CA ILE A 140 2.33 -12.66 1.25
C ILE A 140 2.97 -11.46 0.56
N VAL A 141 2.21 -10.36 0.45
CA VAL A 141 2.74 -9.05 0.06
C VAL A 141 2.60 -8.09 1.24
N LEU A 142 3.73 -7.70 1.83
CA LEU A 142 3.78 -6.66 2.87
C LEU A 142 3.85 -5.29 2.20
N VAL A 143 2.92 -4.39 2.54
CA VAL A 143 2.90 -3.01 2.03
C VAL A 143 3.15 -2.07 3.20
N GLU A 144 4.32 -1.44 3.20
CA GLU A 144 4.74 -0.50 4.24
C GLU A 144 4.57 0.94 3.76
N THR A 145 3.92 1.79 4.58
CA THR A 145 3.79 3.23 4.33
C THR A 145 4.73 4.05 5.22
N VAL A 146 5.03 5.27 4.78
CA VAL A 146 5.94 6.19 5.51
C VAL A 146 5.35 6.73 6.80
N GLY A 147 4.03 6.66 6.98
CA GLY A 147 3.36 7.17 8.18
C GLY A 147 3.18 8.70 8.19
N ILE A 148 2.85 9.31 7.05
CA ILE A 148 2.55 10.74 6.95
C ILE A 148 1.24 10.94 6.17
N GLY A 149 0.15 11.26 6.89
CA GLY A 149 -1.09 11.75 6.30
C GLY A 149 -2.04 10.68 5.73
N GLN A 150 -2.81 11.01 4.70
CA GLN A 150 -3.90 10.18 4.14
C GLN A 150 -3.45 8.81 3.61
N GLN A 151 -2.17 8.62 3.28
CA GLN A 151 -1.64 7.33 2.83
C GLN A 151 -1.78 6.20 3.86
N GLU A 152 -1.93 6.54 5.13
CA GLU A 152 -2.20 5.58 6.21
C GLU A 152 -3.54 4.88 6.02
N VAL A 153 -4.55 5.62 5.56
CA VAL A 153 -5.89 5.07 5.32
C VAL A 153 -5.94 4.31 3.99
N ASP A 154 -5.18 4.73 2.99
CA ASP A 154 -5.22 4.11 1.66
C ASP A 154 -4.69 2.68 1.66
N VAL A 155 -3.62 2.39 2.44
CA VAL A 155 -3.10 1.03 2.54
C VAL A 155 -4.11 0.07 3.19
N THR A 156 -4.96 0.57 4.10
CA THR A 156 -5.97 -0.27 4.76
C THR A 156 -7.07 -0.73 3.80
N ARG A 157 -7.33 0.06 2.74
CA ARG A 157 -8.35 -0.25 1.72
C ARG A 157 -7.93 -1.35 0.75
N VAL A 158 -6.63 -1.54 0.56
CA VAL A 158 -6.09 -2.56 -0.37
C VAL A 158 -5.63 -3.82 0.35
N ALA A 159 -5.38 -3.74 1.65
CA ALA A 159 -4.89 -4.84 2.46
C ALA A 159 -6.00 -5.84 2.85
N GLY A 160 -5.64 -7.12 2.88
CA GLY A 160 -6.43 -8.17 3.54
C GLY A 160 -6.35 -8.08 5.07
N THR A 161 -5.19 -7.66 5.62
CA THR A 161 -5.00 -7.31 7.03
C THR A 161 -4.27 -5.99 7.14
N SER A 162 -4.80 -5.07 7.94
CA SER A 162 -4.21 -3.77 8.23
C SER A 162 -3.60 -3.75 9.63
N ILE A 163 -2.31 -3.49 9.71
CA ILE A 163 -1.56 -3.38 10.96
C ILE A 163 -1.28 -1.90 11.23
N PHE A 164 -1.70 -1.42 12.39
CA PHE A 164 -1.38 -0.07 12.84
C PHE A 164 -0.33 -0.10 13.96
N VAL A 165 0.84 0.51 13.71
CA VAL A 165 1.99 0.50 14.62
C VAL A 165 2.03 1.76 15.48
N LEU A 166 1.99 1.54 16.79
CA LEU A 166 2.08 2.55 17.84
C LEU A 166 3.39 2.39 18.62
N THR A 167 3.80 3.41 19.34
CA THR A 167 4.88 3.33 20.35
C THR A 167 4.45 3.98 21.66
N PRO A 168 5.06 3.62 22.81
CA PRO A 168 4.73 4.22 24.11
C PRO A 168 4.89 5.73 24.15
N ASP A 169 5.87 6.28 23.43
CA ASP A 169 6.17 7.71 23.35
C ASP A 169 5.22 8.51 22.46
N SER A 170 4.35 7.83 21.72
CA SER A 170 3.41 8.49 20.81
C SER A 170 2.30 9.17 21.64
N GLY A 171 2.58 10.33 22.23
CA GLY A 171 1.55 11.20 22.85
C GLY A 171 0.41 11.53 21.87
N ASP A 172 0.65 11.40 20.59
CA ASP A 172 -0.32 11.49 19.49
C ASP A 172 -1.21 10.23 19.33
N ALA A 173 -0.95 9.12 20.04
CA ALA A 173 -1.76 7.92 19.93
C ALA A 173 -3.26 8.23 20.16
N ILE A 174 -3.58 9.08 21.11
CA ILE A 174 -4.96 9.54 21.40
C ILE A 174 -5.49 10.47 20.29
N GLN A 175 -4.63 11.27 19.65
CA GLN A 175 -5.06 12.14 18.55
C GLN A 175 -5.26 11.37 17.25
N MET A 176 -4.40 10.39 16.95
CA MET A 176 -4.57 9.49 15.80
C MET A 176 -5.79 8.58 15.94
N MET A 177 -6.15 8.18 17.15
CA MET A 177 -7.38 7.44 17.44
C MET A 177 -8.64 8.27 17.11
N LYS A 178 -8.60 9.60 17.22
CA LYS A 178 -9.68 10.49 16.80
C LYS A 178 -9.87 10.58 15.30
N ALA A 179 -8.89 10.13 14.50
CA ALA A 179 -8.90 10.24 13.05
C ALA A 179 -9.55 9.04 12.32
N GLY A 180 -10.35 8.21 12.99
CA GLY A 180 -11.03 7.05 12.36
C GLY A 180 -10.15 5.80 12.20
N ILE A 181 -8.93 5.79 12.75
CA ILE A 181 -7.98 4.66 12.62
C ILE A 181 -8.47 3.42 13.36
N LEU A 182 -9.25 3.62 14.44
CA LEU A 182 -9.87 2.52 15.20
C LEU A 182 -10.85 1.69 14.38
N GLU A 183 -11.40 2.26 13.31
CA GLU A 183 -12.39 1.61 12.44
C GLU A 183 -11.75 0.85 11.28
N VAL A 184 -10.47 1.13 10.97
CA VAL A 184 -9.83 0.60 9.76
C VAL A 184 -8.66 -0.35 10.05
N ALA A 185 -8.16 -0.41 11.29
CA ALA A 185 -7.08 -1.31 11.68
C ALA A 185 -7.62 -2.65 12.18
N ASP A 186 -7.11 -3.75 11.65
CA ASP A 186 -7.44 -5.11 12.08
C ASP A 186 -6.56 -5.58 13.25
N ILE A 187 -5.32 -5.10 13.28
CA ILE A 187 -4.34 -5.42 14.32
C ILE A 187 -3.62 -4.15 14.75
N PHE A 188 -3.57 -3.91 16.05
CA PHE A 188 -2.76 -2.87 16.64
C PHE A 188 -1.46 -3.47 17.18
N VAL A 189 -0.35 -2.86 16.83
CA VAL A 189 0.97 -3.24 17.35
C VAL A 189 1.51 -2.10 18.18
N ILE A 190 1.81 -2.38 19.45
CA ILE A 190 2.55 -1.46 20.30
C ILE A 190 4.01 -1.91 20.26
N ASN A 191 4.78 -1.28 19.37
CA ASN A 191 6.19 -1.58 19.19
C ASN A 191 7.04 -0.83 20.23
N LYS A 192 8.31 -1.24 20.40
CA LYS A 192 9.18 -0.77 21.47
C LYS A 192 8.58 -1.02 22.86
N ALA A 193 8.00 -2.21 23.04
CA ALA A 193 7.30 -2.59 24.26
C ALA A 193 8.23 -2.76 25.48
N ASP A 194 9.54 -2.68 25.29
CA ASP A 194 10.59 -2.55 26.31
C ASP A 194 10.58 -1.19 26.98
N GLN A 195 9.98 -0.18 26.35
CA GLN A 195 9.91 1.19 26.91
C GLN A 195 8.78 1.32 27.93
N GLU A 196 9.00 2.23 28.89
CA GLU A 196 8.00 2.59 29.88
C GLU A 196 6.72 3.13 29.23
N GLY A 197 5.55 2.73 29.71
CA GLY A 197 4.25 3.18 29.17
C GLY A 197 3.59 2.22 28.18
N ALA A 198 4.28 1.19 27.65
CA ALA A 198 3.70 0.27 26.68
C ALA A 198 2.41 -0.42 27.18
N LEU A 199 2.40 -0.87 28.45
CA LEU A 199 1.22 -1.50 29.08
C LEU A 199 0.07 -0.50 29.28
N ARG A 200 0.38 0.77 29.55
CA ARG A 200 -0.63 1.82 29.67
C ARG A 200 -1.31 2.07 28.31
N VAL A 201 -0.53 2.23 27.24
CA VAL A 201 -1.07 2.37 25.87
C VAL A 201 -1.95 1.18 25.50
N LYS A 202 -1.54 -0.05 25.84
CA LYS A 202 -2.36 -1.26 25.65
C LYS A 202 -3.69 -1.18 26.37
N THR A 203 -3.68 -0.77 27.64
CA THR A 203 -4.90 -0.66 28.47
C THR A 203 -5.84 0.40 27.94
N ASP A 204 -5.30 1.58 27.59
CA ASP A 204 -6.08 2.68 27.05
C ASP A 204 -6.72 2.31 25.70
N LEU A 205 -5.95 1.67 24.80
CA LEU A 205 -6.45 1.18 23.51
C LEU A 205 -7.53 0.11 23.68
N GLN A 206 -7.34 -0.84 24.60
CA GLN A 206 -8.33 -1.89 24.90
C GLN A 206 -9.63 -1.28 25.42
N ALA A 207 -9.56 -0.26 26.26
CA ALA A 207 -10.74 0.45 26.76
C ALA A 207 -11.50 1.14 25.61
N MET A 208 -10.79 1.78 24.68
CA MET A 208 -11.39 2.45 23.52
C MET A 208 -12.06 1.45 22.56
N LEU A 209 -11.40 0.32 22.25
CA LEU A 209 -11.97 -0.73 21.40
C LEU A 209 -13.24 -1.33 22.01
N ASN A 210 -13.29 -1.44 23.33
CA ASN A 210 -14.48 -1.92 24.03
C ASN A 210 -15.65 -0.92 24.02
N MET A 211 -15.37 0.39 23.88
CA MET A 211 -16.39 1.44 23.79
C MET A 211 -17.05 1.51 22.40
N ASN A 212 -16.33 1.17 21.35
CA ASN A 212 -16.82 1.27 19.97
C ASN A 212 -17.88 0.21 19.59
N GLY A 213 -18.18 -0.74 20.47
CA GLY A 213 -19.21 -1.77 20.23
C GLY A 213 -18.87 -2.64 19.04
N SER A 214 -18.57 -3.91 19.24
CA SER A 214 -18.42 -4.88 18.13
C SER A 214 -19.73 -5.62 17.93
N THR A 215 -20.11 -5.83 16.68
CA THR A 215 -21.19 -6.78 16.37
C THR A 215 -20.70 -8.20 16.67
N PRO A 216 -21.60 -9.15 16.99
CA PRO A 216 -21.22 -10.53 17.32
C PRO A 216 -20.40 -11.24 16.22
N ASP A 217 -20.54 -10.78 14.97
CA ASP A 217 -19.90 -11.38 13.79
C ASP A 217 -18.58 -10.71 13.38
N GLU A 218 -18.11 -9.70 14.13
CA GLU A 218 -16.85 -9.01 13.85
C GLU A 218 -15.73 -9.52 14.75
N LEU A 219 -14.58 -9.83 14.15
CA LEU A 219 -13.37 -10.13 14.90
C LEU A 219 -12.85 -8.83 15.53
N LYS A 220 -12.76 -8.80 16.86
CA LYS A 220 -12.18 -7.66 17.57
C LYS A 220 -10.71 -7.48 17.16
N PRO A 221 -10.26 -6.25 16.89
CA PRO A 221 -8.87 -5.98 16.59
C PRO A 221 -7.95 -6.51 17.69
N ALA A 222 -6.92 -7.26 17.28
CA ALA A 222 -5.91 -7.76 18.22
C ALA A 222 -4.94 -6.63 18.61
N ILE A 223 -4.43 -6.69 19.86
CA ILE A 223 -3.38 -5.77 20.34
C ILE A 223 -2.16 -6.59 20.71
N VAL A 224 -1.08 -6.43 19.95
CA VAL A 224 0.17 -7.18 20.13
C VAL A 224 1.28 -6.24 20.59
N LEU A 225 2.00 -6.66 21.63
CA LEU A 225 3.20 -5.98 22.11
C LEU A 225 4.43 -6.53 21.36
N THR A 226 5.26 -5.65 20.79
CA THR A 226 6.45 -6.08 20.06
C THR A 226 7.70 -5.30 20.46
N GLU A 227 8.84 -5.99 20.42
CA GLU A 227 10.17 -5.41 20.41
C GLU A 227 10.80 -5.85 19.08
N ALA A 228 10.49 -5.13 17.99
CA ALA A 228 10.84 -5.55 16.63
C ALA A 228 12.37 -5.76 16.45
N VAL A 229 13.20 -5.00 17.14
CA VAL A 229 14.67 -5.13 17.12
C VAL A 229 15.12 -6.49 17.67
N ASN A 230 14.47 -6.98 18.71
CA ASN A 230 14.81 -8.23 19.40
C ASN A 230 13.94 -9.42 18.92
N GLY A 231 13.00 -9.18 18.00
CA GLY A 231 12.08 -10.20 17.50
C GLY A 231 11.00 -10.65 18.49
N ARG A 232 10.89 -10.02 19.67
CA ARG A 232 9.87 -10.37 20.66
C ARG A 232 8.49 -9.94 20.19
N GLY A 233 7.47 -10.79 20.39
CA GLY A 233 6.10 -10.56 19.98
C GLY A 233 5.84 -10.71 18.47
N VAL A 234 6.89 -10.90 17.63
CA VAL A 234 6.75 -11.00 16.17
C VAL A 234 6.07 -12.30 15.76
N GLU A 235 6.37 -13.41 16.45
CA GLU A 235 5.69 -14.70 16.20
C GLU A 235 4.20 -14.65 16.57
N GLU A 236 3.86 -13.96 17.66
CA GLU A 236 2.47 -13.69 18.05
C GLU A 236 1.76 -12.85 16.98
N LEU A 237 2.39 -11.76 16.54
CA LEU A 237 1.86 -10.91 15.48
C LEU A 237 1.62 -11.70 14.17
N THR A 238 2.58 -12.53 13.78
CA THR A 238 2.42 -13.38 12.59
C THR A 238 1.25 -14.35 12.76
N GLY A 239 1.10 -14.90 13.95
CA GLY A 239 -0.05 -15.76 14.29
C GLY A 239 -1.39 -15.01 14.16
N GLU A 240 -1.49 -13.78 14.67
CA GLU A 240 -2.71 -12.98 14.58
C GLU A 240 -3.01 -12.56 13.12
N ILE A 241 -2.00 -12.28 12.29
CA ILE A 241 -2.19 -12.03 10.84
C ILE A 241 -2.84 -13.25 10.16
N LEU A 242 -2.28 -14.45 10.39
CA LEU A 242 -2.77 -15.68 9.77
C LEU A 242 -4.16 -16.07 10.29
N LYS A 243 -4.42 -15.88 11.57
CA LYS A 243 -5.72 -16.09 12.20
C LYS A 243 -6.78 -15.13 11.63
N HIS A 244 -6.42 -13.85 11.42
CA HIS A 244 -7.31 -12.89 10.78
C HIS A 244 -7.61 -13.27 9.33
N ARG A 245 -6.60 -13.70 8.55
CA ARG A 245 -6.80 -14.24 7.19
C ARG A 245 -7.79 -15.41 7.18
N GLU A 246 -7.61 -16.36 8.10
CA GLU A 246 -8.49 -17.53 8.22
C GLU A 246 -9.93 -17.12 8.58
N PHE A 247 -10.08 -16.22 9.54
CA PHE A 247 -11.38 -15.66 9.91
C PHE A 247 -12.09 -15.03 8.71
N LEU A 248 -11.39 -14.19 7.94
CA LEU A 248 -11.94 -13.57 6.73
C LEU A 248 -12.33 -14.61 5.67
N ALA A 249 -11.52 -15.66 5.51
CA ALA A 249 -11.82 -16.75 4.58
C ALA A 249 -13.11 -17.47 4.95
N LEU A 250 -13.31 -17.79 6.22
CA LEU A 250 -14.47 -18.52 6.72
C LEU A 250 -15.77 -17.71 6.69
N HIS A 251 -15.69 -16.38 6.82
CA HIS A 251 -16.85 -15.49 6.93
C HIS A 251 -17.10 -14.65 5.68
N GLY A 252 -16.46 -14.97 4.54
CA GLY A 252 -16.64 -14.23 3.28
C GLY A 252 -15.99 -12.84 3.24
N GLY A 253 -15.25 -12.48 4.27
CA GLY A 253 -14.58 -11.18 4.39
C GLY A 253 -13.50 -10.97 3.33
N LEU A 254 -12.80 -12.03 2.90
CA LEU A 254 -11.79 -11.93 1.82
C LEU A 254 -12.43 -11.47 0.52
N GLN A 255 -13.55 -12.07 0.13
CA GLN A 255 -14.24 -11.71 -1.10
C GLN A 255 -14.76 -10.26 -1.05
N LYS A 256 -15.28 -9.83 0.11
CA LYS A 256 -15.73 -8.44 0.30
C LYS A 256 -14.57 -7.45 0.13
N ARG A 257 -13.42 -7.69 0.76
CA ARG A 257 -12.22 -6.84 0.63
C ARG A 257 -11.68 -6.84 -0.79
N GLU A 258 -11.72 -7.97 -1.47
CA GLU A 258 -11.33 -8.07 -2.87
C GLU A 258 -12.24 -7.25 -3.79
N GLN A 259 -13.55 -7.30 -3.58
CA GLN A 259 -14.50 -6.46 -4.31
C GLN A 259 -14.29 -4.96 -4.04
N GLU A 260 -14.00 -4.57 -2.80
CA GLU A 260 -13.70 -3.19 -2.45
C GLU A 260 -12.41 -2.72 -3.13
N ARG A 261 -11.36 -3.53 -3.11
CA ARG A 261 -10.10 -3.27 -3.82
C ARG A 261 -10.32 -3.12 -5.33
N ALA A 262 -11.03 -4.06 -5.95
CA ALA A 262 -11.34 -4.01 -7.37
C ALA A 262 -12.13 -2.75 -7.77
N ARG A 263 -13.05 -2.28 -6.91
CA ARG A 263 -13.75 -0.99 -7.13
C ARG A 263 -12.81 0.20 -7.10
N LEU A 264 -11.85 0.22 -6.16
CA LEU A 264 -10.85 1.28 -6.07
C LEU A 264 -9.95 1.27 -7.31
N GLU A 265 -9.44 0.11 -7.70
CA GLU A 265 -8.60 -0.05 -8.90
C GLU A 265 -9.34 0.39 -10.17
N LEU A 266 -10.62 0.02 -10.32
CA LEU A 266 -11.45 0.44 -11.44
C LEU A 266 -11.63 1.96 -11.46
N ALA A 267 -11.89 2.58 -10.32
CA ALA A 267 -12.05 4.02 -10.21
C ALA A 267 -10.75 4.76 -10.60
N GLU A 268 -9.60 4.32 -10.07
CA GLU A 268 -8.29 4.87 -10.38
C GLU A 268 -7.91 4.68 -11.86
N ALA A 269 -8.16 3.49 -12.42
CA ALA A 269 -7.92 3.20 -13.84
C ALA A 269 -8.79 4.08 -14.74
N THR A 270 -10.07 4.25 -14.38
CA THR A 270 -11.00 5.12 -15.10
C THR A 270 -10.56 6.58 -15.06
N GLU A 271 -10.18 7.08 -13.87
CA GLU A 271 -9.67 8.46 -13.72
C GLU A 271 -8.40 8.69 -14.54
N SER A 272 -7.47 7.72 -14.51
CA SER A 272 -6.24 7.78 -15.32
C SER A 272 -6.55 7.80 -16.80
N ALA A 273 -7.40 6.91 -17.30
CA ALA A 273 -7.79 6.83 -18.71
C ALA A 273 -8.47 8.13 -19.18
N LEU A 274 -9.35 8.71 -18.36
CA LEU A 274 -9.97 10.00 -18.66
C LEU A 274 -8.93 11.13 -18.72
N ARG A 275 -7.99 11.16 -17.81
CA ARG A 275 -6.91 12.16 -17.79
C ARG A 275 -6.03 12.04 -19.02
N ASP A 276 -5.64 10.83 -19.40
CA ASP A 276 -4.83 10.57 -20.57
C ASP A 276 -5.60 10.94 -21.86
N PHE A 277 -6.90 10.62 -21.93
CA PHE A 277 -7.78 11.01 -23.03
C PHE A 277 -7.88 12.52 -23.15
N ILE A 278 -8.12 13.25 -22.07
CA ILE A 278 -8.19 14.72 -22.06
C ILE A 278 -6.85 15.30 -22.52
N THR A 279 -5.74 14.82 -21.96
CA THR A 279 -4.40 15.35 -22.27
C THR A 279 -4.01 15.12 -23.75
N SER A 280 -4.41 13.99 -24.32
CA SER A 280 -4.11 13.65 -25.72
C SER A 280 -5.05 14.31 -26.73
N SER A 281 -6.30 14.59 -26.33
CA SER A 281 -7.35 15.07 -27.22
C SER A 281 -7.48 16.61 -27.25
N VAL A 282 -7.03 17.29 -26.19
CA VAL A 282 -7.11 18.76 -26.12
C VAL A 282 -5.95 19.40 -26.86
N ASN A 283 -6.28 20.37 -27.73
CA ASN A 283 -5.26 21.16 -28.44
C ASN A 283 -4.46 22.00 -27.42
N LYS A 284 -3.12 21.81 -27.40
CA LYS A 284 -2.23 22.54 -26.49
C LYS A 284 -2.40 24.07 -26.57
N ALA A 285 -2.59 24.63 -27.78
CA ALA A 285 -2.79 26.06 -27.96
C ALA A 285 -4.11 26.53 -27.33
N ALA A 286 -5.19 25.74 -27.41
CA ALA A 286 -6.45 26.04 -26.75
C ALA A 286 -6.32 25.96 -25.22
N GLN A 287 -5.56 24.98 -24.71
CA GLN A 287 -5.29 24.85 -23.28
C GLN A 287 -4.50 26.05 -22.73
N GLU A 288 -3.43 26.47 -23.40
CA GLU A 288 -2.64 27.66 -23.03
C GLU A 288 -3.50 28.92 -23.00
N LYS A 289 -4.38 29.12 -24.01
CA LYS A 289 -5.32 30.23 -24.00
C LYS A 289 -6.24 30.22 -22.79
N LEU A 290 -6.78 29.06 -22.40
CA LEU A 290 -7.61 28.95 -21.20
C LEU A 290 -6.81 29.22 -19.91
N VAL A 291 -5.53 28.84 -19.87
CA VAL A 291 -4.63 29.15 -18.73
C VAL A 291 -4.43 30.68 -18.65
N ASP A 292 -4.19 31.36 -19.79
CA ASP A 292 -4.07 32.84 -19.83
C ASP A 292 -5.36 33.55 -19.39
N ASP A 293 -6.52 33.01 -19.80
CA ASP A 293 -7.82 33.55 -19.42
C ASP A 293 -8.09 33.33 -17.90
N LEU A 294 -7.64 32.23 -17.33
CA LEU A 294 -7.69 31.99 -15.90
C LEU A 294 -6.77 32.91 -15.10
N VAL A 295 -5.54 33.13 -15.56
CA VAL A 295 -4.57 34.06 -14.93
C VAL A 295 -5.14 35.49 -14.93
N GLN A 296 -5.75 35.88 -16.04
CA GLN A 296 -6.38 37.22 -16.19
C GLN A 296 -7.77 37.31 -15.56
N ARG A 297 -8.25 36.25 -14.89
CA ARG A 297 -9.57 36.19 -14.23
C ARG A 297 -10.76 36.45 -15.18
N ARG A 298 -10.60 36.18 -16.48
CA ARG A 298 -11.66 36.27 -17.47
C ARG A 298 -12.64 35.12 -17.45
N ILE A 299 -12.17 33.96 -17.02
CA ILE A 299 -12.95 32.74 -16.90
C ILE A 299 -12.68 32.07 -15.53
N SER A 300 -13.65 31.35 -14.98
CA SER A 300 -13.42 30.54 -13.77
C SER A 300 -12.87 29.16 -14.12
N PRO A 301 -12.13 28.48 -13.19
CA PRO A 301 -11.64 27.13 -13.43
C PRO A 301 -12.73 26.13 -13.83
N ARG A 302 -13.93 26.26 -13.24
CA ARG A 302 -15.08 25.41 -13.58
C ARG A 302 -15.57 25.66 -15.01
N ALA A 303 -15.66 26.90 -15.44
CA ALA A 303 -16.08 27.22 -16.79
C ALA A 303 -15.05 26.80 -17.84
N ALA A 304 -13.74 26.96 -17.56
CA ALA A 304 -12.67 26.44 -18.41
C ALA A 304 -12.73 24.92 -18.55
N ALA A 305 -12.96 24.19 -17.44
CA ALA A 305 -13.12 22.73 -17.49
C ALA A 305 -14.35 22.32 -18.31
N SER A 306 -15.48 23.04 -18.19
CA SER A 306 -16.68 22.77 -18.98
C SER A 306 -16.45 22.99 -20.47
N GLU A 307 -15.64 24.00 -20.83
CA GLU A 307 -15.27 24.28 -22.22
C GLU A 307 -14.41 23.15 -22.80
N ILE A 308 -13.42 22.65 -22.04
CA ILE A 308 -12.63 21.47 -22.43
C ILE A 308 -13.54 20.27 -22.67
N ILE A 309 -14.46 19.97 -21.74
CA ILE A 309 -15.37 18.82 -21.86
C ILE A 309 -16.27 18.97 -23.09
N SER A 310 -16.82 20.16 -23.35
CA SER A 310 -17.66 20.39 -24.53
C SER A 310 -16.93 20.21 -25.86
N GLN A 311 -15.62 20.53 -25.90
CA GLN A 311 -14.78 20.27 -27.09
C GLN A 311 -14.53 18.76 -27.30
N LEU A 312 -14.51 17.95 -26.24
CA LEU A 312 -14.26 16.52 -26.31
C LEU A 312 -15.51 15.69 -26.61
N THR A 313 -16.68 16.15 -26.14
CA THR A 313 -17.95 15.40 -26.30
C THR A 313 -18.70 15.73 -27.59
N GLY A 314 -18.26 16.78 -28.32
CA GLY A 314 -18.98 17.26 -29.50
C GLY A 314 -20.38 17.85 -29.17
N PRO A 315 -21.07 18.51 -30.10
CA PRO A 315 -22.45 18.88 -29.90
C PRO A 315 -23.39 17.69 -29.90
#